data_990f911179d3a9fea388665da0fcdaaa
#
_entry.id   990f911179d3a9fea388665da0fcdaaa
#
_cell.length_a   1.000
_cell.length_b   1.000
_cell.length_c   1.000
_cell.angle_alpha   90.00
_cell.angle_beta   90.00
_cell.angle_gamma   90.00
#
_symmetry.space_group_name_H-M   'P 1'
#
loop_
_entity.id
_entity.type
_entity.pdbx_description
1 polymer ?
#
loop_
_entity_poly.entity_id
_entity_poly.type
_entity_poly.pdbx_seq_one_letter_code
_entity_poly.pdbx_strand_id
1 'polypeptide(L)'
;MEARRHIFFSGRVQGVGFRYRATYLAQSRKLTGWVKNLWDDRVEMEVQGEETSIERFLQDLQGQQFISIDNMEMTEIPCVKESKFRVVY
;
A
#
# COMPACT_ATOMS: atom_id res chain seq x y z
N MET A 1 -10.70 -11.31 9.42
CA MET A 1 -9.65 -11.28 10.43
C MET A 1 -8.65 -10.19 10.07
N GLU A 2 -8.28 -9.38 11.03
CA GLU A 2 -7.33 -8.29 10.80
C GLU A 2 -5.91 -8.79 10.62
N ALA A 3 -5.20 -8.16 9.70
CA ALA A 3 -3.80 -8.45 9.44
C ALA A 3 -3.06 -7.17 9.15
N ARG A 4 -1.74 -7.19 9.28
CA ARG A 4 -0.87 -6.09 8.88
C ARG A 4 0.22 -6.65 7.99
N ARG A 5 0.47 -5.98 6.87
CA ARG A 5 1.47 -6.42 5.91
C ARG A 5 2.43 -5.29 5.58
N HIS A 6 3.69 -5.64 5.51
CA HIS A 6 4.77 -4.75 5.07
C HIS A 6 5.11 -5.13 3.63
N ILE A 7 5.09 -4.15 2.73
CA ILE A 7 5.23 -4.41 1.30
C ILE A 7 6.25 -3.47 0.68
N PHE A 8 7.14 -4.03 -0.15
CA PHE A 8 7.95 -3.25 -1.07
C PHE A 8 7.40 -3.45 -2.48
N PHE A 9 7.13 -2.35 -3.17
CA PHE A 9 6.67 -2.37 -4.57
C PHE A 9 7.81 -1.92 -5.48
N SER A 10 8.01 -2.65 -6.56
CA SER A 10 8.97 -2.29 -7.60
C SER A 10 8.25 -2.17 -8.94
N GLY A 11 8.80 -1.37 -9.85
CA GLY A 11 8.24 -1.15 -11.17
C GLY A 11 8.01 0.33 -11.42
N ARG A 12 6.98 0.67 -12.19
CA ARG A 12 6.60 2.06 -12.42
C ARG A 12 5.67 2.49 -11.29
N VAL A 13 6.27 2.84 -10.16
CA VAL A 13 5.53 3.13 -8.92
C VAL A 13 5.82 4.52 -8.36
N GLN A 14 6.88 5.22 -8.81
CA GLN A 14 7.13 6.60 -8.43
C GLN A 14 6.86 7.53 -9.61
N GLY A 15 6.43 8.76 -9.31
CA GLY A 15 6.15 9.74 -10.35
C GLY A 15 4.88 9.48 -11.14
N VAL A 16 4.02 8.57 -10.67
CA VAL A 16 2.79 8.16 -11.36
C VAL A 16 1.55 8.29 -10.47
N GLY A 17 1.68 8.98 -9.34
CA GLY A 17 0.57 9.18 -8.41
C GLY A 17 0.28 7.99 -7.51
N PHE A 18 1.24 7.09 -7.32
CA PHE A 18 1.06 5.87 -6.53
C PHE A 18 0.63 6.18 -5.10
N ARG A 19 1.37 7.07 -4.41
CA ARG A 19 1.08 7.39 -3.00
C ARG A 19 -0.31 8.00 -2.85
N TYR A 20 -0.70 8.86 -3.78
CA TYR A 20 -2.02 9.47 -3.78
C TYR A 20 -3.11 8.41 -3.96
N ARG A 21 -2.96 7.55 -4.97
CA ARG A 21 -3.93 6.50 -5.25
C ARG A 21 -4.02 5.49 -4.10
N ALA A 22 -2.88 5.10 -3.54
CA ALA A 22 -2.83 4.17 -2.42
C ALA A 22 -3.58 4.74 -1.22
N THR A 23 -3.35 6.01 -0.91
CA THR A 23 -4.03 6.67 0.22
C THR A 23 -5.54 6.70 0.01
N TYR A 24 -5.97 7.10 -1.18
CA TYR A 24 -7.39 7.17 -1.51
C TYR A 24 -8.05 5.79 -1.41
N LEU A 25 -7.44 4.78 -2.02
CA LEU A 25 -7.99 3.42 -2.03
C LEU A 25 -8.01 2.81 -0.64
N ALA A 26 -6.94 3.03 0.15
CA ALA A 26 -6.88 2.51 1.51
C ALA A 26 -7.98 3.13 2.37
N GLN A 27 -8.17 4.44 2.28
CA GLN A 27 -9.20 5.12 3.05
C GLN A 27 -10.60 4.63 2.66
N SER A 28 -10.84 4.41 1.38
CA SER A 28 -12.15 3.95 0.91
C SER A 28 -12.48 2.54 1.40
N ARG A 29 -11.46 1.75 1.75
CA ARG A 29 -11.65 0.41 2.29
C ARG A 29 -11.40 0.33 3.80
N LYS A 30 -11.30 1.47 4.46
CA LYS A 30 -11.09 1.57 5.91
C LYS A 30 -9.82 0.86 6.37
N LEU A 31 -8.78 0.92 5.55
CA LEU A 31 -7.48 0.39 5.89
C LEU A 31 -6.64 1.48 6.55
N THR A 32 -5.71 1.06 7.40
CA THR A 32 -4.75 1.96 8.05
C THR A 32 -3.34 1.60 7.63
N GLY A 33 -2.39 2.48 7.90
CA GLY A 33 -1.00 2.25 7.58
C GLY A 33 -0.31 3.49 7.04
N TRP A 34 0.69 3.26 6.19
CA TRP A 34 1.46 4.35 5.61
C TRP A 34 2.11 3.91 4.30
N VAL A 35 2.50 4.89 3.50
CA VAL A 35 3.17 4.66 2.22
C VAL A 35 4.28 5.70 2.05
N LYS A 36 5.42 5.27 1.50
CA LYS A 36 6.63 6.08 1.40
C LYS A 36 7.40 5.74 0.13
N ASN A 37 7.89 6.77 -0.58
CA ASN A 37 8.84 6.56 -1.68
C ASN A 37 10.24 6.33 -1.12
N LEU A 38 10.94 5.35 -1.68
CA LEU A 38 12.33 5.07 -1.31
C LEU A 38 13.28 5.71 -2.31
N TRP A 39 14.54 5.86 -1.90
CA TRP A 39 15.58 6.46 -2.73
C TRP A 39 15.92 5.62 -3.98
N ASP A 40 15.62 4.34 -3.95
CA ASP A 40 15.95 3.40 -5.03
C ASP A 40 14.76 3.15 -5.98
N ASP A 41 13.83 4.09 -6.05
CA ASP A 41 12.64 4.07 -6.90
C ASP A 41 11.54 3.09 -6.47
N ARG A 42 11.75 2.34 -5.39
CA ARG A 42 10.70 1.48 -4.83
C ARG A 42 9.74 2.30 -3.95
N VAL A 43 8.59 1.73 -3.69
CA VAL A 43 7.65 2.26 -2.71
C VAL A 43 7.54 1.27 -1.56
N GLU A 44 7.59 1.78 -0.34
CA GLU A 44 7.43 0.97 0.87
C GLU A 44 6.09 1.29 1.51
N MET A 45 5.42 0.25 2.02
CA MET A 45 4.09 0.42 2.61
C MET A 45 3.90 -0.54 3.76
N GLU A 46 3.17 -0.09 4.80
CA GLU A 46 2.52 -1.00 5.73
C GLU A 46 1.02 -0.75 5.63
N VAL A 47 0.24 -1.81 5.57
CA VAL A 47 -1.20 -1.72 5.44
C VAL A 47 -1.87 -2.72 6.38
N GLN A 48 -2.93 -2.26 7.05
CA GLN A 48 -3.61 -3.04 8.08
C GLN A 48 -5.12 -2.94 7.93
N GLY A 49 -5.79 -4.05 8.15
CA GLY A 49 -7.25 -4.15 8.13
C GLY A 49 -7.69 -5.58 7.87
N GLU A 50 -8.93 -5.75 7.46
CA GLU A 50 -9.43 -7.07 7.07
C GLU A 50 -8.64 -7.62 5.90
N GLU A 51 -8.28 -8.90 5.96
CA GLU A 51 -7.46 -9.53 4.93
C GLU A 51 -8.07 -9.39 3.55
N THR A 52 -9.38 -9.60 3.42
CA THR A 52 -10.05 -9.47 2.13
C THR A 52 -9.99 -8.03 1.60
N SER A 53 -10.09 -7.06 2.50
CA SER A 53 -9.98 -5.65 2.11
C SER A 53 -8.58 -5.31 1.63
N ILE A 54 -7.56 -5.85 2.28
CA ILE A 54 -6.16 -5.66 1.86
C ILE A 54 -5.95 -6.25 0.46
N GLU A 55 -6.45 -7.46 0.23
CA GLU A 55 -6.29 -8.13 -1.06
C GLU A 55 -6.98 -7.34 -2.19
N ARG A 56 -8.18 -6.84 -1.94
CA ARG A 56 -8.89 -6.02 -2.92
C ARG A 56 -8.20 -4.69 -3.16
N PHE A 57 -7.66 -4.09 -2.11
CA PHE A 57 -6.86 -2.88 -2.21
C PHE A 57 -5.66 -3.08 -3.13
N LEU A 58 -4.94 -4.18 -2.97
CA LEU A 58 -3.78 -4.49 -3.81
C LEU A 58 -4.21 -4.74 -5.27
N GLN A 59 -5.33 -5.41 -5.48
CA GLN A 59 -5.87 -5.59 -6.83
C GLN A 59 -6.23 -4.25 -7.46
N ASP A 60 -6.85 -3.36 -6.70
CA ASP A 60 -7.22 -2.03 -7.19
C ASP A 60 -5.99 -1.22 -7.57
N LEU A 61 -4.91 -1.31 -6.77
CA LEU A 61 -3.65 -0.62 -7.09
C LEU A 61 -3.05 -1.13 -8.40
N GLN A 62 -3.07 -2.43 -8.61
CA GLN A 62 -2.53 -3.04 -9.82
C GLN A 62 -3.34 -2.67 -11.05
N GLY A 63 -4.60 -2.34 -10.87
CA GLY A 63 -5.47 -1.94 -11.96
C GLY A 63 -5.45 -0.45 -12.30
N GLN A 64 -4.67 0.35 -11.59
CA GLN A 64 -4.64 1.79 -11.83
C GLN A 64 -3.87 2.12 -13.09
N GLN A 65 -4.41 3.05 -13.88
CA GLN A 65 -3.75 3.56 -15.05
C GLN A 65 -2.42 4.24 -14.65
N PHE A 66 -1.37 4.06 -15.42
CA PHE A 66 -0.05 4.63 -15.21
C PHE A 66 0.78 3.97 -14.10
N ILE A 67 0.19 3.09 -13.28
CA ILE A 67 0.93 2.33 -12.29
C ILE A 67 1.19 0.94 -12.86
N SER A 68 2.45 0.51 -12.81
CA SER A 68 2.84 -0.83 -13.23
C SER A 68 3.68 -1.45 -12.14
N ILE A 69 3.13 -2.45 -11.46
CA ILE A 69 3.81 -3.14 -10.37
C ILE A 69 4.45 -4.40 -10.94
N ASP A 70 5.79 -4.39 -10.99
CA ASP A 70 6.54 -5.53 -11.52
C ASP A 70 6.78 -6.58 -10.45
N ASN A 71 6.91 -6.15 -9.19
CA ASN A 71 7.17 -7.06 -8.09
C ASN A 71 6.64 -6.49 -6.77
N MET A 72 6.16 -7.38 -5.91
CA MET A 72 5.77 -7.05 -4.53
C MET A 72 6.47 -8.02 -3.60
N GLU A 73 7.23 -7.48 -2.64
CA GLU A 73 7.79 -8.28 -1.55
C GLU A 73 6.95 -8.02 -0.33
N MET A 74 6.23 -9.02 0.13
CA MET A 74 5.22 -8.87 1.17
C MET A 74 5.52 -9.77 2.35
N THR A 75 5.48 -9.19 3.55
CA THR A 75 5.72 -9.90 4.81
C THR A 75 4.60 -9.56 5.77
N GLU A 76 4.05 -10.57 6.42
CA GLU A 76 3.06 -10.34 7.46
C GLU A 76 3.75 -9.94 8.75
N ILE A 77 3.25 -8.88 9.40
CA ILE A 77 3.81 -8.34 10.64
C ILE A 77 2.69 -8.15 11.66
N PRO A 78 3.02 -7.95 12.94
CA PRO A 78 1.98 -7.75 13.97
C PRO A 78 1.18 -6.48 13.74
N CYS A 79 -0.11 -6.55 14.06
CA CYS A 79 -0.99 -5.39 14.01
C CYS A 79 -0.61 -4.37 15.09
N VAL A 80 -0.83 -3.09 14.80
CA VAL A 80 -0.59 -2.01 15.73
C VAL A 80 -1.86 -1.18 15.89
N LYS A 81 -1.90 -0.33 16.89
CA LYS A 81 -3.02 0.58 17.11
C LYS A 81 -2.84 1.79 16.21
N GLU A 82 -3.75 1.97 15.28
CA GLU A 82 -3.62 2.98 14.24
C GLU A 82 -5.00 3.37 13.73
N SER A 83 -5.19 4.63 13.35
CA SER A 83 -6.53 5.14 13.00
C SER A 83 -6.67 5.61 11.57
N LYS A 84 -5.58 5.73 10.80
CA LYS A 84 -5.68 6.24 9.44
C LYS A 84 -4.53 5.75 8.57
N PHE A 85 -4.68 5.96 7.27
CA PHE A 85 -3.63 5.71 6.29
C PHE A 85 -3.02 7.05 5.89
N ARG A 86 -1.70 7.13 5.81
CA ARG A 86 -1.00 8.41 5.58
C ARG A 86 0.22 8.24 4.70
N VAL A 87 0.65 9.36 4.12
CA VAL A 87 1.90 9.42 3.35
C VAL A 87 3.03 9.81 4.30
N VAL A 88 4.15 9.11 4.18
CA VAL A 88 5.38 9.41 4.93
C VAL A 88 6.42 9.90 3.94
N TYR A 89 7.15 10.95 4.32
CA TYR A 89 8.16 11.57 3.46
C TYR A 89 9.59 11.31 3.91
#